data_a15697c66d9956e791b8b5564c407463
#
_entry.id   a15697c66d9956e791b8b5564c407463
#
_cell.length_a   1.000
_cell.length_b   1.000
_cell.length_c   1.000
_cell.angle_alpha   90.00
_cell.angle_beta   90.00
_cell.angle_gamma   90.00
#
_symmetry.space_group_name_H-M   'P 1'
#
loop_
_entity.id
_entity.type
_entity.pdbx_description
1 polymer ?
#
loop_
_entity_poly.entity_id
_entity_poly.type
_entity_poly.pdbx_seq_one_letter_code
_entity_poly.pdbx_strand_id
1 'polypeptide(L)'
;PIIPNFPLQLLAEHRAWHHARMSVDPANPPPGFGADFLEFHRQFIRRTLDWYRRQGLDERLVQPWIVPPEPIRAAPCYDRAAEARIIRMPWSFATADELGLFIESLHNCIHQQSALLYGEPDLNDLDVAPRSTVFYQIPA
;
A
#
# COMPACT_ATOMS: atom_id res chain seq x y z
N PRO A 1 -10.30 10.84 0.17
CA PRO A 1 -10.83 11.60 1.32
C PRO A 1 -10.67 10.84 2.63
N ILE A 2 -10.71 11.57 3.72
CA ILE A 2 -10.60 10.99 5.06
C ILE A 2 -11.87 10.21 5.41
N ILE A 3 -11.69 8.98 5.88
CA ILE A 3 -12.79 8.11 6.29
C ILE A 3 -13.29 8.55 7.67
N PRO A 4 -14.59 8.87 7.83
CA PRO A 4 -15.12 9.30 9.11
C PRO A 4 -15.08 8.17 10.15
N ASN A 5 -14.75 8.54 11.39
CA ASN A 5 -14.73 7.64 12.55
C ASN A 5 -13.81 6.41 12.36
N PHE A 6 -12.73 6.59 11.64
CA PHE A 6 -11.79 5.48 11.39
C PHE A 6 -11.23 4.96 12.73
N PRO A 7 -11.24 3.63 12.96
CA PRO A 7 -10.81 3.06 14.24
C PRO A 7 -9.35 3.37 14.55
N LEU A 8 -9.10 3.98 15.70
CA LEU A 8 -7.73 4.29 16.16
C LEU A 8 -6.90 3.02 16.35
N GLN A 9 -7.55 1.90 16.71
CA GLN A 9 -6.87 0.63 16.88
C GLN A 9 -6.28 0.13 15.55
N LEU A 10 -6.97 0.33 14.43
CA LEU A 10 -6.46 -0.07 13.11
C LEU A 10 -5.26 0.80 12.70
N LEU A 11 -5.29 2.10 13.01
CA LEU A 11 -4.12 2.95 12.80
C LEU A 11 -2.93 2.50 13.63
N ALA A 12 -3.16 2.18 14.90
CA ALA A 12 -2.11 1.70 15.79
C ALA A 12 -1.50 0.37 15.32
N GLU A 13 -2.33 -0.54 14.82
CA GLU A 13 -1.88 -1.84 14.30
C GLU A 13 -0.98 -1.68 13.07
N HIS A 14 -1.39 -0.85 12.12
CA HIS A 14 -0.60 -0.57 10.92
C HIS A 14 0.72 0.11 11.26
N ARG A 15 0.69 1.11 12.14
CA ARG A 15 1.88 1.81 12.62
C ARG A 15 2.85 0.86 13.29
N ALA A 16 2.36 0.01 14.19
CA ALA A 16 3.22 -0.93 14.93
C ALA A 16 3.91 -1.91 14.00
N TRP A 17 3.21 -2.41 12.98
CA TRP A 17 3.81 -3.31 11.99
C TRP A 17 4.95 -2.63 11.23
N HIS A 18 4.73 -1.41 10.74
CA HIS A 18 5.78 -0.66 10.02
C HIS A 18 6.96 -0.29 10.92
N HIS A 19 6.69 0.15 12.14
CA HIS A 19 7.76 0.53 13.08
C HIS A 19 8.66 -0.67 13.45
N ALA A 20 8.08 -1.85 13.58
CA ALA A 20 8.86 -3.06 13.84
C ALA A 20 9.84 -3.40 12.70
N ARG A 21 9.57 -2.94 11.48
CA ARG A 21 10.42 -3.17 10.30
C ARG A 21 11.49 -2.10 10.09
N MET A 22 11.42 -0.97 10.78
CA MET A 22 12.35 0.16 10.56
C MET A 22 13.78 -0.15 10.96
N SER A 23 14.01 -1.13 11.86
CA SER A 23 15.35 -1.53 12.29
C SER A 23 16.04 -2.47 11.29
N VAL A 24 15.35 -2.93 10.27
CA VAL A 24 15.88 -3.85 9.26
C VAL A 24 16.65 -3.07 8.20
N ASP A 25 17.85 -3.55 7.84
CA ASP A 25 18.64 -3.01 6.73
C ASP A 25 17.92 -3.33 5.40
N PRO A 26 17.44 -2.33 4.65
CA PRO A 26 16.75 -2.57 3.39
C PRO A 26 17.65 -3.17 2.31
N ALA A 27 18.97 -3.07 2.43
CA ALA A 27 19.90 -3.69 1.50
C ALA A 27 20.05 -5.20 1.74
N ASN A 28 19.76 -5.67 2.96
CA ASN A 28 19.86 -7.07 3.36
C ASN A 28 18.63 -7.51 4.16
N PRO A 29 17.43 -7.53 3.51
CA PRO A 29 16.22 -7.94 4.21
C PRO A 29 16.30 -9.42 4.61
N PRO A 30 15.78 -9.77 5.80
CA PRO A 30 15.73 -11.18 6.20
C PRO A 30 14.78 -11.98 5.33
N PRO A 31 14.94 -13.32 5.24
CA PRO A 31 14.02 -14.18 4.52
C PRO A 31 12.57 -13.96 4.99
N GLY A 32 11.63 -13.89 4.07
CA GLY A 32 10.22 -13.69 4.37
C GLY A 32 9.79 -12.23 4.51
N PHE A 33 10.72 -11.28 4.44
CA PHE A 33 10.42 -9.86 4.64
C PHE A 33 9.42 -9.30 3.63
N GLY A 34 9.58 -9.64 2.34
CA GLY A 34 8.65 -9.22 1.28
C GLY A 34 7.33 -9.97 1.34
N ALA A 35 7.35 -11.28 1.61
CA ALA A 35 6.15 -12.06 1.78
C ALA A 35 5.29 -11.56 2.95
N ASP A 36 5.93 -11.16 4.06
CA ASP A 36 5.26 -10.57 5.22
C ASP A 36 4.57 -9.26 4.86
N PHE A 37 5.19 -8.42 4.05
CA PHE A 37 4.58 -7.19 3.55
C PHE A 37 3.26 -7.47 2.82
N LEU A 38 3.26 -8.44 1.92
CA LEU A 38 2.05 -8.80 1.16
C LEU A 38 0.97 -9.38 2.06
N GLU A 39 1.33 -10.31 2.92
CA GLU A 39 0.39 -11.00 3.80
C GLU A 39 -0.26 -10.03 4.79
N PHE A 40 0.55 -9.20 5.46
CA PHE A 40 0.02 -8.23 6.41
C PHE A 40 -0.97 -7.27 5.74
N HIS A 41 -0.57 -6.66 4.62
CA HIS A 41 -1.41 -5.66 3.96
C HIS A 41 -2.69 -6.27 3.39
N ARG A 42 -2.64 -7.47 2.82
CA ARG A 42 -3.84 -8.15 2.33
C ARG A 42 -4.83 -8.43 3.44
N GLN A 43 -4.37 -8.93 4.57
CA GLN A 43 -5.23 -9.21 5.74
C GLN A 43 -5.76 -7.92 6.36
N PHE A 44 -4.89 -6.93 6.53
CA PHE A 44 -5.26 -5.62 7.08
C PHE A 44 -6.33 -4.94 6.22
N ILE A 45 -6.12 -4.87 4.92
CA ILE A 45 -7.07 -4.26 3.97
C ILE A 45 -8.41 -5.00 4.00
N ARG A 46 -8.39 -6.33 3.99
CA ARG A 46 -9.62 -7.14 4.04
C ARG A 46 -10.44 -6.83 5.28
N ARG A 47 -9.82 -6.84 6.46
CA ARG A 47 -10.50 -6.56 7.73
C ARG A 47 -11.03 -5.12 7.77
N THR A 48 -10.24 -4.17 7.29
CA THR A 48 -10.63 -2.76 7.28
C THR A 48 -11.79 -2.51 6.31
N LEU A 49 -11.76 -3.12 5.12
CA LEU A 49 -12.86 -3.00 4.17
C LEU A 49 -14.14 -3.66 4.67
N ASP A 50 -14.06 -4.75 5.44
CA ASP A 50 -15.23 -5.32 6.10
C ASP A 50 -15.85 -4.33 7.09
N TRP A 51 -15.03 -3.66 7.89
CA TRP A 51 -15.48 -2.58 8.76
C TRP A 51 -16.12 -1.45 7.96
N TYR A 52 -15.46 -1.00 6.89
CA TYR A 52 -15.91 0.08 6.01
C TYR A 52 -17.32 -0.21 5.46
N ARG A 53 -17.54 -1.42 4.97
CA ARG A 53 -18.84 -1.87 4.44
C ARG A 53 -19.91 -1.88 5.53
N ARG A 54 -19.58 -2.33 6.73
CA ARG A 54 -20.52 -2.33 7.86
C ARG A 54 -20.95 -0.92 8.28
N GLN A 55 -20.13 0.08 7.99
CA GLN A 55 -20.50 1.47 8.23
C GLN A 55 -21.42 2.05 7.13
N GLY A 56 -21.66 1.32 6.07
CA GLY A 56 -22.49 1.79 4.96
C GLY A 56 -21.84 2.88 4.11
N LEU A 57 -20.52 2.96 4.11
CA LEU A 57 -19.77 3.97 3.36
C LEU A 57 -19.66 3.62 1.87
N ASP A 58 -19.32 4.60 1.04
CA ASP A 58 -19.29 4.46 -0.41
C ASP A 58 -18.11 3.59 -0.88
N GLU A 59 -18.40 2.37 -1.35
CA GLU A 59 -17.38 1.42 -1.81
C GLU A 59 -16.67 1.87 -3.08
N ARG A 60 -17.22 2.80 -3.85
CA ARG A 60 -16.55 3.32 -5.05
C ARG A 60 -15.28 4.07 -4.72
N LEU A 61 -15.22 4.69 -3.53
CA LEU A 61 -14.05 5.45 -3.08
C LEU A 61 -12.86 4.56 -2.72
N VAL A 62 -13.09 3.28 -2.47
CA VAL A 62 -12.05 2.32 -2.05
C VAL A 62 -11.78 1.23 -3.10
N GLN A 63 -12.24 1.42 -4.32
CA GLN A 63 -11.98 0.50 -5.41
C GLN A 63 -10.50 0.50 -5.81
N PRO A 64 -9.83 -0.66 -5.80
CA PRO A 64 -8.41 -0.72 -6.19
C PRO A 64 -8.20 -0.29 -7.64
N TRP A 65 -7.12 0.44 -7.88
CA TRP A 65 -6.67 0.70 -9.25
C TRP A 65 -6.10 -0.57 -9.88
N ILE A 66 -6.31 -0.74 -11.18
CA ILE A 66 -5.57 -1.74 -11.97
C ILE A 66 -4.13 -1.24 -12.15
N VAL A 67 -4.01 0.04 -12.55
CA VAL A 67 -2.75 0.80 -12.55
C VAL A 67 -3.00 2.16 -11.92
N PRO A 68 -1.99 2.79 -11.32
CA PRO A 68 -2.14 4.14 -10.76
C PRO A 68 -2.53 5.17 -11.83
N PRO A 69 -3.11 6.30 -11.44
CA PRO A 69 -3.35 7.43 -12.36
C PRO A 69 -2.06 7.89 -13.04
N GLU A 70 -2.18 8.39 -14.27
CA GLU A 70 -1.03 8.79 -15.09
C GLU A 70 -0.08 9.79 -14.42
N PRO A 71 -0.54 10.81 -13.65
CA PRO A 71 0.38 11.69 -12.95
C PRO A 71 1.33 10.98 -11.99
N ILE A 72 0.89 9.87 -11.38
CA ILE A 72 1.75 9.04 -10.52
C ILE A 72 2.72 8.25 -11.36
N ARG A 73 2.25 7.62 -12.44
CA ARG A 73 3.07 6.80 -13.34
C ARG A 73 4.13 7.62 -14.08
N ALA A 74 3.92 8.92 -14.26
CA ALA A 74 4.86 9.83 -14.90
C ALA A 74 5.91 10.38 -13.92
N ALA A 75 5.77 10.13 -12.63
CA ALA A 75 6.72 10.63 -11.63
C ALA A 75 8.11 9.99 -11.77
N PRO A 76 9.19 10.73 -11.49
CA PRO A 76 10.55 10.19 -11.61
C PRO A 76 10.83 8.96 -10.74
N CYS A 77 10.17 8.84 -9.58
CA CYS A 77 10.35 7.69 -8.70
C CYS A 77 9.60 6.44 -9.18
N TYR A 78 8.68 6.57 -10.15
CA TYR A 78 7.85 5.46 -10.60
C TYR A 78 8.57 4.64 -11.68
N ASP A 79 8.61 3.33 -11.47
CA ASP A 79 9.25 2.39 -12.38
C ASP A 79 8.20 1.65 -13.22
N ARG A 80 8.01 2.09 -14.46
CA ARG A 80 7.05 1.48 -15.39
C ARG A 80 7.48 0.08 -15.84
N ALA A 81 8.77 -0.21 -15.86
CA ALA A 81 9.26 -1.56 -16.16
C ALA A 81 8.89 -2.53 -15.02
N ALA A 82 8.99 -2.06 -13.77
CA ALA A 82 8.54 -2.82 -12.61
C ALA A 82 7.03 -3.10 -12.66
N GLU A 83 6.23 -2.09 -12.98
CA GLU A 83 4.79 -2.23 -13.17
C GLU A 83 4.46 -3.30 -14.22
N ALA A 84 5.11 -3.22 -15.37
CA ALA A 84 4.88 -4.17 -16.45
C ALA A 84 5.24 -5.61 -16.06
N ARG A 85 6.32 -5.80 -15.31
CA ARG A 85 6.73 -7.12 -14.82
C ARG A 85 5.70 -7.69 -13.85
N ILE A 86 5.19 -6.88 -12.92
CA ILE A 86 4.20 -7.32 -11.94
C ILE A 86 2.89 -7.72 -12.63
N ILE A 87 2.42 -6.91 -13.59
CA ILE A 87 1.12 -7.11 -14.23
C ILE A 87 1.18 -8.18 -15.30
N ARG A 88 2.21 -8.16 -16.16
CA ARG A 88 2.29 -9.01 -17.35
C ARG A 88 3.05 -10.31 -17.13
N MET A 89 3.98 -10.33 -16.19
CA MET A 89 4.87 -11.48 -15.94
C MET A 89 4.96 -11.81 -14.45
N PRO A 90 3.82 -11.98 -13.74
CA PRO A 90 3.87 -12.28 -12.29
C PRO A 90 4.58 -13.62 -12.01
N TRP A 91 4.58 -14.55 -12.96
CA TRP A 91 5.29 -15.83 -12.86
C TRP A 91 6.81 -15.70 -12.92
N SER A 92 7.36 -14.52 -13.33
CA SER A 92 8.79 -14.29 -13.41
C SER A 92 9.47 -14.13 -12.05
N PHE A 93 8.68 -13.93 -10.99
CA PHE A 93 9.19 -13.88 -9.61
C PHE A 93 9.32 -15.30 -9.07
N ALA A 94 10.51 -15.64 -8.57
CA ALA A 94 10.79 -16.98 -8.07
C ALA A 94 9.99 -17.33 -6.81
N THR A 95 9.71 -16.34 -5.97
CA THR A 95 9.00 -16.51 -4.69
C THR A 95 8.08 -15.34 -4.40
N ALA A 96 7.12 -15.55 -3.49
CA ALA A 96 6.28 -14.46 -2.98
C ALA A 96 7.11 -13.41 -2.23
N ASP A 97 8.22 -13.81 -1.64
CA ASP A 97 9.14 -12.90 -0.96
C ASP A 97 9.78 -11.91 -1.93
N GLU A 98 10.28 -12.40 -3.06
CA GLU A 98 10.84 -11.56 -4.12
C GLU A 98 9.79 -10.59 -4.67
N LEU A 99 8.59 -11.10 -4.97
CA LEU A 99 7.47 -10.26 -5.43
C LEU A 99 7.12 -9.18 -4.42
N GLY A 100 7.05 -9.53 -3.14
CA GLY A 100 6.72 -8.60 -2.07
C GLY A 100 7.73 -7.48 -1.91
N LEU A 101 9.02 -7.78 -1.98
CA LEU A 101 10.08 -6.77 -1.95
C LEU A 101 9.97 -5.80 -3.14
N PHE A 102 9.66 -6.35 -4.30
CA PHE A 102 9.52 -5.60 -5.54
C PHE A 102 8.32 -4.64 -5.49
N ILE A 103 7.18 -5.14 -5.01
CA ILE A 103 5.96 -4.33 -4.83
C ILE A 103 6.16 -3.27 -3.75
N GLU A 104 6.79 -3.59 -2.63
CA GLU A 104 7.03 -2.65 -1.55
C GLU A 104 7.85 -1.44 -2.02
N SER A 105 8.86 -1.67 -2.84
CA SER A 105 9.68 -0.61 -3.42
C SER A 105 8.84 0.37 -4.27
N LEU A 106 8.00 -0.17 -5.15
CA LEU A 106 7.11 0.65 -5.98
C LEU A 106 6.02 1.34 -5.17
N HIS A 107 5.51 0.66 -4.15
CA HIS A 107 4.45 1.12 -3.26
C HIS A 107 4.83 2.44 -2.54
N ASN A 108 6.07 2.58 -2.11
CA ASN A 108 6.55 3.80 -1.46
C ASN A 108 6.43 5.02 -2.38
N CYS A 109 6.80 4.87 -3.65
CA CYS A 109 6.61 5.93 -4.65
C CYS A 109 5.14 6.30 -4.82
N ILE A 110 4.26 5.30 -4.90
CA ILE A 110 2.83 5.52 -5.08
C ILE A 110 2.24 6.31 -3.90
N HIS A 111 2.63 6.00 -2.67
CA HIS A 111 2.18 6.75 -1.49
C HIS A 111 2.61 8.22 -1.54
N GLN A 112 3.89 8.48 -1.85
CA GLN A 112 4.41 9.83 -1.96
C GLN A 112 3.67 10.64 -3.02
N GLN A 113 3.51 10.08 -4.20
CA GLN A 113 2.89 10.76 -5.33
C GLN A 113 1.38 10.93 -5.16
N SER A 114 0.72 9.97 -4.52
CA SER A 114 -0.70 10.09 -4.18
C SER A 114 -0.97 11.23 -3.20
N ALA A 115 -0.10 11.41 -2.20
CA ALA A 115 -0.20 12.51 -1.26
C ALA A 115 -0.16 13.86 -1.99
N LEU A 116 0.70 14.01 -2.97
CA LEU A 116 0.82 15.22 -3.77
C LEU A 116 -0.38 15.40 -4.72
N LEU A 117 -0.75 14.35 -5.44
CA LEU A 117 -1.83 14.41 -6.44
C LEU A 117 -3.19 14.75 -5.81
N TYR A 118 -3.50 14.16 -4.68
CA TYR A 118 -4.80 14.34 -4.03
C TYR A 118 -4.80 15.41 -2.93
N GLY A 119 -3.63 16.01 -2.66
CA GLY A 119 -3.52 17.00 -1.57
C GLY A 119 -3.81 16.39 -0.19
N GLU A 120 -3.44 15.11 0.01
CA GLU A 120 -3.65 14.38 1.26
C GLU A 120 -2.31 13.92 1.84
N PRO A 121 -1.64 14.78 2.62
CA PRO A 121 -0.32 14.44 3.20
C PRO A 121 -0.33 13.21 4.08
N ASP A 122 -1.48 12.82 4.65
CA ASP A 122 -1.63 11.59 5.43
C ASP A 122 -1.20 10.35 4.66
N LEU A 123 -1.35 10.33 3.32
CA LEU A 123 -0.96 9.19 2.49
C LEU A 123 0.55 8.91 2.53
N ASN A 124 1.36 9.91 2.87
CA ASN A 124 2.80 9.76 3.04
C ASN A 124 3.22 9.66 4.51
N ASP A 125 2.29 9.40 5.40
CA ASP A 125 2.52 9.22 6.82
C ASP A 125 1.98 7.85 7.26
N LEU A 126 2.89 6.93 7.57
CA LEU A 126 2.55 5.55 7.96
C LEU A 126 1.59 5.48 9.16
N ASP A 127 1.62 6.48 10.03
CA ASP A 127 0.82 6.49 11.25
C ASP A 127 -0.67 6.74 10.97
N VAL A 128 -0.99 7.40 9.86
CA VAL A 128 -2.37 7.82 9.56
C VAL A 128 -2.83 7.50 8.14
N ALA A 129 -1.95 6.97 7.28
CA ALA A 129 -2.29 6.67 5.88
C ALA A 129 -3.57 5.82 5.73
N PRO A 130 -3.83 4.80 6.57
CA PRO A 130 -5.02 3.96 6.40
C PRO A 130 -6.37 4.66 6.59
N ARG A 131 -6.40 5.87 7.10
CA ARG A 131 -7.67 6.62 7.22
C ARG A 131 -8.09 7.36 5.96
N SER A 132 -7.28 7.32 4.89
CA SER A 132 -7.66 7.84 3.57
C SER A 132 -8.25 6.74 2.71
N THR A 133 -9.32 7.04 1.98
CA THR A 133 -9.90 6.12 1.00
C THR A 133 -8.90 5.73 -0.09
N VAL A 134 -8.00 6.64 -0.45
CA VAL A 134 -6.97 6.41 -1.47
C VAL A 134 -6.01 5.28 -1.08
N PHE A 135 -5.75 5.09 0.21
CA PHE A 135 -4.94 3.97 0.70
C PHE A 135 -5.42 2.63 0.14
N TYR A 136 -6.74 2.42 0.06
CA TYR A 136 -7.34 1.16 -0.42
C TYR A 136 -7.43 1.07 -1.93
N GLN A 137 -7.26 2.17 -2.63
CA GLN A 137 -7.16 2.19 -4.09
C GLN A 137 -5.76 1.78 -4.57
N ILE A 138 -4.74 1.96 -3.73
CA ILE A 138 -3.37 1.57 -4.03
C ILE A 138 -3.28 0.03 -3.97
N PRO A 139 -2.94 -0.66 -5.09
CA PRO A 139 -2.85 -2.11 -5.09
C PRO A 139 -1.65 -2.59 -4.25
N ALA A 140 -1.87 -3.68 -3.54
CA ALA A 140 -0.84 -4.35 -2.75
C ALA A 140 -0.67 -5.81 -3.18
#